data_42bbce40947f51d6793fd0550346cc71
#
_entry.id   42bbce40947f51d6793fd0550346cc71
#
_cell.length_a   1.000
_cell.length_b   1.000
_cell.length_c   1.000
_cell.angle_alpha   90.00
_cell.angle_beta   90.00
_cell.angle_gamma   90.00
#
_symmetry.space_group_name_H-M   'P 1'
#
loop_
_entity.id
_entity.type
_entity.pdbx_description
1 polymer ?
#
loop_
_entity_poly.entity_id
_entity_poly.type
_entity_poly.pdbx_seq_one_letter_code
_entity_poly.pdbx_strand_id
1 'polypeptide(L)'
;ENIVIVSSGKHPDLGALKRALVSNEQVQVTIVSPEEAMTHQATADLLVLYQPNRRFAPLLDIILDQKRNMWLISGPETDWSFLNQKQSIFSKETIGVTDEIAPEAIEEFDLFTSQWTRWADLPPLRTDIGAIAVSGPHQDLLKASIQGNILDQPIMSFYEDTERRWVLLDGVGFWTWRLEAHRLEGSYESIDAFIGSTAKYLSVDRANERLIVDHQPIYQRAIGAQIMAQYFDVSYQL
;
A
#
# COMPACT_ATOMS: atom_id res chain seq x y z
N GLU A 1 14.79 -0.57 -9.50
CA GLU A 1 14.06 0.09 -8.40
C GLU A 1 14.67 -0.32 -7.05
N ASN A 2 14.83 0.65 -6.15
CA ASN A 2 15.35 0.42 -4.80
C ASN A 2 14.24 0.61 -3.77
N ILE A 3 13.79 -0.49 -3.16
CA ILE A 3 12.73 -0.49 -2.15
C ILE A 3 13.34 -0.71 -0.77
N VAL A 4 13.03 0.18 0.17
CA VAL A 4 13.50 0.07 1.56
C VAL A 4 12.32 -0.24 2.47
N ILE A 5 12.35 -1.44 3.06
CA ILE A 5 11.38 -1.88 4.07
C ILE A 5 11.93 -1.53 5.44
N VAL A 6 11.18 -0.73 6.18
CA VAL A 6 11.57 -0.24 7.51
C VAL A 6 10.74 -0.92 8.58
N SER A 7 11.41 -1.57 9.54
CA SER A 7 10.74 -2.28 10.64
C SER A 7 11.52 -2.14 11.95
N SER A 8 10.81 -2.01 13.06
CA SER A 8 11.42 -2.03 14.40
C SER A 8 11.76 -3.44 14.90
N GLY A 9 11.18 -4.47 14.29
CA GLY A 9 11.30 -5.86 14.73
C GLY A 9 11.43 -6.85 13.57
N LYS A 10 11.48 -8.12 13.89
CA LYS A 10 11.51 -9.22 12.92
C LYS A 10 10.11 -9.81 12.80
N HIS A 11 9.62 -10.01 11.59
CA HIS A 11 8.35 -10.66 11.32
C HIS A 11 8.42 -11.49 10.02
N PRO A 12 7.72 -12.62 9.91
CA PRO A 12 7.69 -13.43 8.68
C PRO A 12 7.24 -12.65 7.44
N ASP A 13 6.34 -11.68 7.60
CA ASP A 13 5.87 -10.79 6.53
C ASP A 13 7.01 -10.07 5.80
N LEU A 14 8.03 -9.63 6.54
CA LEU A 14 9.16 -8.91 5.94
C LEU A 14 9.90 -9.79 4.92
N GLY A 15 10.08 -11.07 5.26
CA GLY A 15 10.70 -12.04 4.36
C GLY A 15 9.79 -12.40 3.18
N ALA A 16 8.49 -12.48 3.39
CA ALA A 16 7.51 -12.74 2.35
C ALA A 16 7.44 -11.56 1.36
N LEU A 17 7.33 -10.34 1.89
CA LEU A 17 7.31 -9.10 1.09
C LEU A 17 8.58 -8.95 0.26
N LYS A 18 9.75 -9.13 0.89
CA LYS A 18 11.02 -9.09 0.17
C LYS A 18 11.05 -10.11 -0.98
N ARG A 19 10.66 -11.36 -0.74
CA ARG A 19 10.64 -12.41 -1.78
C ARG A 19 9.68 -12.08 -2.92
N ALA A 20 8.50 -11.56 -2.61
CA ALA A 20 7.54 -11.16 -3.62
C ALA A 20 8.07 -10.01 -4.49
N LEU A 21 8.67 -8.99 -3.89
CA LEU A 21 9.20 -7.83 -4.60
C LEU A 21 10.42 -8.17 -5.48
N VAL A 22 11.36 -9.00 -4.99
CA VAL A 22 12.53 -9.42 -5.79
C VAL A 22 12.24 -10.48 -6.83
N SER A 23 10.99 -10.97 -6.94
CA SER A 23 10.59 -11.81 -8.09
C SER A 23 10.74 -11.06 -9.42
N ASN A 24 10.72 -9.74 -9.38
CA ASN A 24 11.17 -8.89 -10.48
C ASN A 24 12.67 -8.60 -10.33
N GLU A 25 13.50 -9.10 -11.25
CA GLU A 25 14.96 -8.97 -11.26
C GLU A 25 15.46 -7.51 -11.25
N GLN A 26 14.62 -6.53 -11.60
CA GLN A 26 14.97 -5.12 -11.62
C GLN A 26 14.76 -4.42 -10.25
N VAL A 27 14.24 -5.15 -9.26
CA VAL A 27 13.93 -4.61 -7.92
C VAL A 27 14.97 -5.06 -6.90
N GLN A 28 15.58 -4.11 -6.22
CA GLN A 28 16.43 -4.36 -5.05
C GLN A 28 15.67 -4.02 -3.77
N VAL A 29 15.70 -4.92 -2.78
CA VAL A 29 14.97 -4.75 -1.53
C VAL A 29 15.91 -4.86 -0.35
N THR A 30 15.95 -3.81 0.46
CA THR A 30 16.69 -3.77 1.73
C THR A 30 15.73 -3.66 2.90
N ILE A 31 15.94 -4.46 3.95
CA ILE A 31 15.18 -4.38 5.21
C ILE A 31 16.09 -3.77 6.26
N VAL A 32 15.64 -2.69 6.88
CA VAL A 32 16.43 -1.89 7.83
C VAL A 32 15.62 -1.49 9.06
N SER A 33 16.30 -1.12 10.13
CA SER A 33 15.68 -0.46 11.29
C SER A 33 15.31 0.99 10.95
N PRO A 34 14.42 1.64 11.76
CA PRO A 34 14.07 3.05 11.55
C PRO A 34 15.28 4.00 11.57
N GLU A 35 16.28 3.71 12.39
CA GLU A 35 17.51 4.50 12.48
C GLU A 35 18.39 4.34 11.22
N GLU A 36 18.57 3.11 10.76
CA GLU A 36 19.32 2.82 9.54
C GLU A 36 18.64 3.37 8.30
N ALA A 37 17.29 3.45 8.30
CA ALA A 37 16.53 4.00 7.19
C ALA A 37 16.90 5.44 6.86
N MET A 38 17.39 6.21 7.84
CA MET A 38 17.87 7.58 7.63
C MET A 38 19.04 7.67 6.64
N THR A 39 19.85 6.62 6.51
CA THR A 39 20.94 6.57 5.53
C THR A 39 20.51 6.04 4.17
N HIS A 40 19.43 5.29 4.11
CA HIS A 40 18.93 4.65 2.89
C HIS A 40 17.81 5.45 2.19
N GLN A 41 17.10 6.30 2.93
CA GLN A 41 15.89 6.97 2.44
C GLN A 41 16.16 7.83 1.19
N ALA A 42 17.32 8.47 1.08
CA ALA A 42 17.62 9.37 -0.03
C ALA A 42 17.72 8.66 -1.40
N THR A 43 18.06 7.37 -1.40
CA THR A 43 18.20 6.55 -2.62
C THR A 43 17.06 5.56 -2.81
N ALA A 44 16.07 5.56 -1.91
CA ALA A 44 14.92 4.69 -2.02
C ALA A 44 13.90 5.27 -3.01
N ASP A 45 13.46 4.48 -3.97
CA ASP A 45 12.33 4.80 -4.84
C ASP A 45 11.00 4.61 -4.10
N LEU A 46 10.95 3.65 -3.17
CA LEU A 46 9.80 3.39 -2.32
C LEU A 46 10.23 3.10 -0.88
N LEU A 47 9.51 3.69 0.07
CA LEU A 47 9.61 3.40 1.49
C LEU A 47 8.39 2.59 1.93
N VAL A 48 8.62 1.40 2.51
CA VAL A 48 7.59 0.56 3.11
C VAL A 48 7.75 0.61 4.62
N LEU A 49 6.76 1.16 5.32
CA LEU A 49 6.77 1.30 6.78
C LEU A 49 5.97 0.16 7.41
N TYR A 50 6.66 -0.76 8.06
CA TYR A 50 6.04 -1.93 8.69
C TYR A 50 5.85 -1.71 10.19
N GLN A 51 4.58 -1.65 10.61
CA GLN A 51 4.14 -1.41 11.99
C GLN A 51 4.88 -0.22 12.64
N PRO A 52 4.73 1.00 12.07
CA PRO A 52 5.49 2.15 12.54
C PRO A 52 5.08 2.56 13.97
N ASN A 53 6.09 2.97 14.72
CA ASN A 53 5.98 3.51 16.06
C ASN A 53 6.81 4.80 16.18
N ARG A 54 6.99 5.34 17.37
CA ARG A 54 7.69 6.62 17.59
C ARG A 54 9.14 6.65 17.09
N ARG A 55 9.80 5.49 16.94
CA ARG A 55 11.16 5.44 16.34
C ARG A 55 11.18 5.86 14.86
N PHE A 56 10.04 5.81 14.19
CA PHE A 56 9.90 6.25 12.79
C PHE A 56 9.74 7.77 12.64
N ALA A 57 9.66 8.54 13.73
CA ALA A 57 9.36 9.97 13.66
C ALA A 57 10.27 10.75 12.70
N PRO A 58 11.63 10.61 12.73
CA PRO A 58 12.49 11.35 11.82
C PRO A 58 12.25 10.99 10.35
N LEU A 59 11.98 9.71 10.06
CA LEU A 59 11.71 9.24 8.71
C LEU A 59 10.35 9.74 8.21
N LEU A 60 9.32 9.71 9.05
CA LEU A 60 8.00 10.23 8.73
C LEU A 60 8.04 11.74 8.45
N ASP A 61 8.82 12.51 9.21
CA ASP A 61 8.99 13.94 8.96
C ASP A 61 9.56 14.18 7.54
N ILE A 62 10.56 13.41 7.11
CA ILE A 62 11.11 13.49 5.74
C ILE A 62 10.06 13.11 4.69
N ILE A 63 9.31 12.01 4.91
CA ILE A 63 8.26 11.56 3.97
C ILE A 63 7.20 12.65 3.79
N LEU A 64 6.80 13.29 4.87
CA LEU A 64 5.79 14.34 4.87
C LEU A 64 6.30 15.62 4.19
N ASP A 65 7.49 16.09 4.58
CA ASP A 65 8.10 17.32 4.06
C ASP A 65 8.40 17.22 2.56
N GLN A 66 8.88 16.05 2.11
CA GLN A 66 9.21 15.79 0.71
C GLN A 66 8.05 15.24 -0.10
N LYS A 67 6.87 15.06 0.50
CA LYS A 67 5.66 14.51 -0.14
C LYS A 67 5.90 13.18 -0.83
N ARG A 68 6.69 12.30 -0.21
CA ARG A 68 7.09 11.03 -0.80
C ARG A 68 5.97 10.01 -0.78
N ASN A 69 6.01 9.13 -1.77
CA ASN A 69 5.17 7.95 -1.81
C ASN A 69 5.58 6.97 -0.71
N MET A 70 4.61 6.27 -0.12
CA MET A 70 4.89 5.25 0.88
C MET A 70 3.85 4.13 0.90
N TRP A 71 4.29 2.96 1.36
CA TRP A 71 3.42 1.85 1.72
C TRP A 71 3.41 1.70 3.24
N LEU A 72 2.27 1.94 3.86
CA LEU A 72 2.06 1.74 5.29
C LEU A 72 1.44 0.35 5.52
N ILE A 73 2.13 -0.50 6.26
CA ILE A 73 1.61 -1.78 6.73
C ILE A 73 1.44 -1.67 8.24
N SER A 74 0.20 -1.64 8.70
CA SER A 74 -0.14 -1.55 10.10
C SER A 74 -0.47 -2.92 10.70
N GLY A 75 -0.51 -2.98 12.03
CA GLY A 75 -0.81 -4.19 12.78
C GLY A 75 -0.78 -3.91 14.28
N PRO A 76 -0.80 -4.98 15.12
CA PRO A 76 -0.91 -4.82 16.57
C PRO A 76 0.21 -4.00 17.24
N GLU A 77 1.39 -3.89 16.63
CA GLU A 77 2.50 -3.12 17.18
C GLU A 77 2.57 -1.68 16.63
N THR A 78 1.61 -1.28 15.80
CA THR A 78 1.53 0.08 15.26
C THR A 78 1.11 1.08 16.32
N ASP A 79 1.90 2.14 16.54
CA ASP A 79 1.49 3.25 17.41
C ASP A 79 0.56 4.22 16.66
N TRP A 80 -0.73 3.87 16.60
CA TRP A 80 -1.74 4.70 15.93
C TRP A 80 -1.93 6.07 16.60
N SER A 81 -1.73 6.16 17.92
CA SER A 81 -1.78 7.45 18.62
C SER A 81 -0.68 8.40 18.09
N PHE A 82 0.51 7.85 17.84
CA PHE A 82 1.61 8.60 17.23
C PHE A 82 1.33 8.92 15.75
N LEU A 83 0.86 7.95 14.95
CA LEU A 83 0.58 8.16 13.53
C LEU A 83 -0.51 9.19 13.30
N ASN A 84 -1.61 9.15 14.08
CA ASN A 84 -2.72 10.10 14.00
C ASN A 84 -2.28 11.55 14.32
N GLN A 85 -1.21 11.72 15.10
CA GLN A 85 -0.64 13.03 15.38
C GLN A 85 0.27 13.53 14.26
N LYS A 86 0.94 12.61 13.54
CA LYS A 86 1.92 12.95 12.51
C LYS A 86 1.31 13.18 11.12
N GLN A 87 0.28 12.45 10.76
CA GLN A 87 -0.37 12.55 9.47
C GLN A 87 -1.89 12.36 9.62
N SER A 88 -2.66 12.85 8.66
CA SER A 88 -4.14 12.82 8.69
C SER A 88 -4.77 12.04 7.53
N ILE A 89 -3.96 11.45 6.65
CA ILE A 89 -4.48 10.69 5.50
C ILE A 89 -5.09 9.37 5.97
N PHE A 90 -4.34 8.58 6.72
CA PHE A 90 -4.82 7.36 7.34
C PHE A 90 -4.91 7.56 8.85
N SER A 91 -6.07 7.44 9.42
CA SER A 91 -6.24 7.47 10.87
C SER A 91 -6.97 6.22 11.36
N LYS A 92 -6.68 5.80 12.58
CA LYS A 92 -7.35 4.68 13.21
C LYS A 92 -7.57 4.95 14.69
N GLU A 93 -8.82 4.77 15.13
CA GLU A 93 -9.16 4.80 16.55
C GLU A 93 -9.24 3.36 17.06
N THR A 94 -8.20 2.91 17.75
CA THR A 94 -8.11 1.54 18.26
C THR A 94 -8.83 1.41 19.60
N ILE A 95 -9.42 0.23 19.83
CA ILE A 95 -10.09 -0.10 21.10
C ILE A 95 -9.22 -0.98 22.02
N GLY A 96 -7.95 -1.21 21.64
CA GLY A 96 -7.01 -2.02 22.43
C GLY A 96 -7.29 -3.52 22.41
N VAL A 97 -8.00 -4.00 21.39
CA VAL A 97 -8.30 -5.43 21.17
C VAL A 97 -7.69 -5.84 19.85
N THR A 98 -6.88 -6.89 19.88
CA THR A 98 -6.33 -7.50 18.65
C THR A 98 -7.21 -8.67 18.22
N ASP A 99 -7.56 -8.74 16.95
CA ASP A 99 -8.36 -9.82 16.37
C ASP A 99 -7.96 -10.08 14.91
N GLU A 100 -8.57 -11.09 14.32
CA GLU A 100 -8.38 -11.50 12.93
C GLU A 100 -9.49 -10.94 12.04
N ILE A 101 -9.10 -10.35 10.91
CA ILE A 101 -10.00 -9.82 9.89
C ILE A 101 -9.74 -10.52 8.56
N ALA A 102 -10.80 -11.01 7.92
CA ALA A 102 -10.71 -11.62 6.60
C ALA A 102 -10.82 -10.58 5.48
N PRO A 103 -10.05 -10.72 4.38
CA PRO A 103 -10.13 -9.79 3.26
C PRO A 103 -11.32 -10.11 2.35
N GLU A 104 -12.09 -9.07 2.00
CA GLU A 104 -13.15 -9.13 0.99
C GLU A 104 -12.89 -8.07 -0.08
N ALA A 105 -12.89 -8.49 -1.35
CA ALA A 105 -12.57 -7.62 -2.47
C ALA A 105 -13.72 -6.65 -2.79
N ILE A 106 -13.35 -5.46 -3.26
CA ILE A 106 -14.26 -4.44 -3.78
C ILE A 106 -14.20 -4.47 -5.30
N GLU A 107 -15.37 -4.53 -5.95
CA GLU A 107 -15.47 -4.64 -7.41
C GLU A 107 -15.06 -3.34 -8.14
N GLU A 108 -15.18 -2.19 -7.47
CA GLU A 108 -14.96 -0.87 -8.06
C GLU A 108 -13.48 -0.46 -8.14
N PHE A 109 -12.54 -1.30 -7.70
CA PHE A 109 -11.11 -0.98 -7.78
C PHE A 109 -10.61 -1.02 -9.23
N ASP A 110 -10.06 0.09 -9.73
CA ASP A 110 -9.64 0.26 -11.13
C ASP A 110 -8.23 0.84 -11.35
N LEU A 111 -7.46 1.08 -10.29
CA LEU A 111 -6.11 1.66 -10.42
C LEU A 111 -5.14 0.75 -11.19
N PHE A 112 -5.28 -0.54 -11.08
CA PHE A 112 -4.58 -1.54 -11.90
C PHE A 112 -5.27 -2.90 -11.83
N THR A 113 -5.02 -3.75 -12.81
CA THR A 113 -5.58 -5.11 -12.81
C THR A 113 -4.79 -5.99 -11.85
N SER A 114 -5.45 -6.50 -10.81
CA SER A 114 -4.85 -7.48 -9.91
C SER A 114 -4.71 -8.83 -10.62
N GLN A 115 -3.54 -9.44 -10.55
CA GLN A 115 -3.32 -10.81 -11.01
C GLN A 115 -3.96 -11.83 -10.04
N TRP A 116 -4.06 -11.48 -8.76
CA TRP A 116 -4.76 -12.26 -7.76
C TRP A 116 -6.24 -11.87 -7.70
N THR A 117 -7.13 -12.86 -7.78
CA THR A 117 -8.59 -12.63 -7.80
C THR A 117 -9.35 -13.38 -6.70
N ARG A 118 -8.67 -14.25 -5.95
CA ARG A 118 -9.27 -15.15 -4.95
C ARG A 118 -9.11 -14.60 -3.54
N TRP A 119 -9.48 -13.34 -3.32
CA TRP A 119 -9.27 -12.63 -2.05
C TRP A 119 -9.98 -13.30 -0.87
N ALA A 120 -11.20 -13.79 -1.04
CA ALA A 120 -11.97 -14.45 0.00
C ALA A 120 -11.39 -15.82 0.45
N ASP A 121 -10.49 -16.41 -0.36
CA ASP A 121 -9.81 -17.66 -0.01
C ASP A 121 -8.56 -17.43 0.85
N LEU A 122 -8.12 -16.15 1.01
CA LEU A 122 -6.92 -15.83 1.75
C LEU A 122 -7.15 -15.91 3.26
N PRO A 123 -6.15 -16.40 4.03
CA PRO A 123 -6.21 -16.38 5.47
C PRO A 123 -6.41 -14.97 6.03
N PRO A 124 -7.09 -14.83 7.18
CA PRO A 124 -7.29 -13.56 7.83
C PRO A 124 -5.96 -12.91 8.25
N LEU A 125 -5.98 -11.59 8.34
CA LEU A 125 -4.89 -10.79 8.88
C LEU A 125 -5.17 -10.45 10.34
N ARG A 126 -4.12 -10.29 11.12
CA ARG A 126 -4.21 -9.89 12.52
C ARG A 126 -3.95 -8.40 12.66
N THR A 127 -4.88 -7.69 13.29
CA THR A 127 -4.78 -6.24 13.52
C THR A 127 -5.36 -5.82 14.86
N ASP A 128 -5.06 -4.61 15.32
CA ASP A 128 -5.83 -3.97 16.38
C ASP A 128 -7.17 -3.52 15.81
N ILE A 129 -8.25 -3.92 16.47
CA ILE A 129 -9.60 -3.54 16.08
C ILE A 129 -9.80 -2.05 16.33
N GLY A 130 -10.39 -1.37 15.37
CA GLY A 130 -10.67 0.06 15.44
C GLY A 130 -11.20 0.62 14.14
N ALA A 131 -11.79 1.80 14.21
CA ALA A 131 -12.29 2.50 13.04
C ALA A 131 -11.14 3.14 12.25
N ILE A 132 -10.98 2.72 10.99
CA ILE A 132 -10.07 3.35 10.04
C ILE A 132 -10.83 4.41 9.26
N ALA A 133 -10.24 5.59 9.14
CA ALA A 133 -10.69 6.62 8.22
C ALA A 133 -9.56 6.99 7.26
N VAL A 134 -9.93 7.17 5.99
CA VAL A 134 -9.05 7.66 4.93
C VAL A 134 -9.55 9.04 4.50
N SER A 135 -8.69 10.05 4.66
CA SER A 135 -9.03 11.43 4.32
C SER A 135 -8.52 11.80 2.94
N GLY A 136 -9.43 12.22 2.06
CA GLY A 136 -9.11 12.62 0.68
C GLY A 136 -9.43 11.54 -0.36
N PRO A 137 -8.97 11.75 -1.61
CA PRO A 137 -9.27 10.82 -2.70
C PRO A 137 -8.59 9.47 -2.47
N HIS A 138 -9.36 8.39 -2.51
CA HIS A 138 -8.84 7.04 -2.34
C HIS A 138 -9.73 6.00 -2.99
N GLN A 139 -9.19 4.82 -3.21
CA GLN A 139 -9.92 3.62 -3.58
C GLN A 139 -9.55 2.48 -2.63
N ASP A 140 -10.56 1.77 -2.16
CA ASP A 140 -10.36 0.56 -1.37
C ASP A 140 -10.29 -0.64 -2.31
N LEU A 141 -9.29 -1.49 -2.14
CA LEU A 141 -9.24 -2.80 -2.79
C LEU A 141 -9.88 -3.87 -1.92
N LEU A 142 -9.61 -3.82 -0.61
CA LEU A 142 -10.07 -4.84 0.33
C LEU A 142 -10.77 -4.18 1.52
N LYS A 143 -11.93 -4.72 1.89
CA LYS A 143 -12.63 -4.42 3.14
C LYS A 143 -12.53 -5.58 4.12
N ALA A 144 -12.69 -5.26 5.40
CA ALA A 144 -12.67 -6.24 6.47
C ALA A 144 -13.97 -7.04 6.52
N SER A 145 -13.84 -8.35 6.75
CA SER A 145 -14.95 -9.22 7.12
C SER A 145 -14.64 -9.93 8.44
N ILE A 146 -15.61 -9.93 9.34
CA ILE A 146 -15.55 -10.68 10.60
C ILE A 146 -16.75 -11.65 10.63
N GLN A 147 -16.45 -12.93 10.75
CA GLN A 147 -17.48 -14.00 10.76
C GLN A 147 -18.47 -13.90 9.58
N GLY A 148 -17.97 -13.52 8.39
CA GLY A 148 -18.79 -13.38 7.17
C GLY A 148 -19.60 -12.09 7.07
N ASN A 149 -19.50 -11.19 8.04
CA ASN A 149 -20.10 -9.86 7.94
C ASN A 149 -19.06 -8.87 7.41
N ILE A 150 -19.32 -8.32 6.22
CA ILE A 150 -18.45 -7.27 5.64
C ILE A 150 -18.67 -5.99 6.44
N LEU A 151 -17.57 -5.42 6.92
CA LEU A 151 -17.53 -4.16 7.63
C LEU A 151 -17.20 -3.04 6.65
N ASP A 152 -17.70 -1.84 6.91
CA ASP A 152 -17.26 -0.65 6.18
C ASP A 152 -15.90 -0.14 6.74
N GLN A 153 -14.92 -1.03 6.68
CA GLN A 153 -13.57 -0.81 7.19
C GLN A 153 -12.57 -1.30 6.15
N PRO A 154 -11.73 -0.44 5.59
CA PRO A 154 -10.73 -0.86 4.63
C PRO A 154 -9.64 -1.70 5.31
N ILE A 155 -9.26 -2.82 4.67
CA ILE A 155 -8.00 -3.54 4.94
C ILE A 155 -6.90 -2.98 4.04
N MET A 156 -7.22 -2.71 2.77
CA MET A 156 -6.25 -2.15 1.83
C MET A 156 -6.86 -0.99 1.07
N SER A 157 -6.24 0.18 1.25
CA SER A 157 -6.66 1.45 0.67
C SER A 157 -5.52 2.11 -0.09
N PHE A 158 -5.83 2.66 -1.25
CA PHE A 158 -4.93 3.39 -2.14
C PHE A 158 -5.34 4.85 -2.16
N TYR A 159 -4.55 5.68 -1.53
CA TYR A 159 -4.71 7.14 -1.55
C TYR A 159 -3.84 7.75 -2.64
N GLU A 160 -4.39 8.67 -3.39
CA GLU A 160 -3.68 9.44 -4.39
C GLU A 160 -4.19 10.88 -4.45
N ASP A 161 -3.27 11.83 -4.30
CA ASP A 161 -3.52 13.24 -4.59
C ASP A 161 -2.58 13.74 -5.72
N THR A 162 -2.52 15.04 -5.94
CA THR A 162 -1.67 15.63 -6.98
C THR A 162 -0.17 15.52 -6.69
N GLU A 163 0.22 15.19 -5.46
CA GLU A 163 1.60 15.27 -4.99
C GLU A 163 2.18 13.91 -4.58
N ARG A 164 1.32 12.96 -4.13
CA ARG A 164 1.79 11.70 -3.54
C ARG A 164 0.79 10.56 -3.69
N ARG A 165 1.31 9.35 -3.60
CA ARG A 165 0.55 8.09 -3.52
C ARG A 165 0.90 7.35 -2.24
N TRP A 166 -0.09 6.98 -1.48
CA TRP A 166 0.09 6.18 -0.27
C TRP A 166 -0.81 4.95 -0.33
N VAL A 167 -0.29 3.83 0.15
CA VAL A 167 -1.10 2.61 0.33
C VAL A 167 -1.08 2.22 1.79
N LEU A 168 -2.24 1.91 2.32
CA LEU A 168 -2.41 1.26 3.62
C LEU A 168 -2.72 -0.22 3.40
N LEU A 169 -2.05 -1.10 4.14
CA LEU A 169 -2.49 -2.46 4.42
C LEU A 169 -2.64 -2.60 5.94
N ASP A 170 -3.88 -2.77 6.42
CA ASP A 170 -4.16 -2.91 7.85
C ASP A 170 -4.23 -4.38 8.25
N GLY A 171 -3.17 -4.85 8.82
CA GLY A 171 -3.03 -6.20 9.34
C GLY A 171 -1.71 -6.85 8.96
N VAL A 172 -1.28 -7.76 9.83
CA VAL A 172 -0.08 -8.57 9.66
C VAL A 172 -0.45 -10.04 9.49
N GLY A 173 0.50 -10.85 9.00
CA GLY A 173 0.26 -12.27 8.71
C GLY A 173 0.08 -12.55 7.23
N PHE A 174 0.23 -11.57 6.34
CA PHE A 174 0.07 -11.77 4.89
C PHE A 174 1.16 -12.69 4.27
N TRP A 175 2.19 -13.07 5.02
CA TRP A 175 3.08 -14.16 4.61
C TRP A 175 2.32 -15.46 4.34
N THR A 176 1.19 -15.68 5.06
CA THR A 176 0.30 -16.83 4.84
C THR A 176 -0.44 -16.74 3.51
N TRP A 177 -0.67 -15.53 2.97
CA TRP A 177 -1.28 -15.33 1.67
C TRP A 177 -0.45 -15.97 0.55
N ARG A 178 0.88 -15.82 0.62
CA ARG A 178 1.77 -16.50 -0.33
C ARG A 178 1.70 -18.02 -0.22
N LEU A 179 1.62 -18.56 1.00
CA LEU A 179 1.46 -20.00 1.20
C LEU A 179 0.13 -20.50 0.66
N GLU A 180 -0.95 -19.76 0.90
CA GLU A 180 -2.28 -20.10 0.41
C GLU A 180 -2.36 -19.99 -1.12
N ALA A 181 -1.79 -18.96 -1.72
CA ALA A 181 -1.69 -18.85 -3.17
C ALA A 181 -0.98 -20.07 -3.77
N HIS A 182 0.15 -20.47 -3.20
CA HIS A 182 0.84 -21.68 -3.65
C HIS A 182 0.01 -22.95 -3.46
N ARG A 183 -0.75 -23.06 -2.37
CA ARG A 183 -1.65 -24.21 -2.14
C ARG A 183 -2.76 -24.26 -3.19
N LEU A 184 -3.30 -23.12 -3.58
CA LEU A 184 -4.44 -23.00 -4.50
C LEU A 184 -4.04 -23.08 -5.99
N GLU A 185 -2.88 -22.55 -6.35
CA GLU A 185 -2.45 -22.37 -7.76
C GLU A 185 -1.17 -23.15 -8.10
N GLY A 186 -0.48 -23.72 -7.12
CA GLY A 186 0.82 -24.39 -7.30
C GLY A 186 1.97 -23.40 -7.56
N SER A 187 1.72 -22.10 -7.47
CA SER A 187 2.67 -21.02 -7.75
C SER A 187 2.47 -19.84 -6.80
N TYR A 188 3.51 -19.03 -6.63
CA TYR A 188 3.43 -17.73 -5.95
C TYR A 188 3.18 -16.56 -6.91
N GLU A 189 3.17 -16.83 -8.22
CA GLU A 189 3.31 -15.82 -9.28
C GLU A 189 2.21 -14.76 -9.22
N SER A 190 0.95 -15.14 -9.08
CA SER A 190 -0.18 -14.21 -9.10
C SER A 190 -0.20 -13.26 -7.90
N ILE A 191 0.09 -13.79 -6.69
CA ILE A 191 0.13 -12.96 -5.47
C ILE A 191 1.41 -12.10 -5.43
N ASP A 192 2.54 -12.62 -5.91
CA ASP A 192 3.78 -11.86 -6.01
C ASP A 192 3.67 -10.74 -7.06
N ALA A 193 2.99 -11.01 -8.19
CA ALA A 193 2.70 -10.01 -9.20
C ALA A 193 1.78 -8.90 -8.67
N PHE A 194 0.79 -9.23 -7.85
CA PHE A 194 -0.04 -8.23 -7.18
C PHE A 194 0.79 -7.32 -6.25
N ILE A 195 1.65 -7.91 -5.41
CA ILE A 195 2.55 -7.16 -4.52
C ILE A 195 3.49 -6.27 -5.35
N GLY A 196 4.04 -6.80 -6.44
CA GLY A 196 4.87 -6.06 -7.38
C GLY A 196 4.14 -4.90 -8.05
N SER A 197 2.87 -5.10 -8.46
CA SER A 197 2.04 -4.04 -9.04
C SER A 197 1.75 -2.92 -8.04
N THR A 198 1.49 -3.25 -6.78
CA THR A 198 1.33 -2.27 -5.70
C THR A 198 2.61 -1.45 -5.49
N ALA A 199 3.77 -2.12 -5.44
CA ALA A 199 5.05 -1.42 -5.30
C ALA A 199 5.33 -0.53 -6.52
N LYS A 200 5.09 -1.02 -7.73
CA LYS A 200 5.25 -0.25 -8.97
C LYS A 200 4.36 0.99 -9.00
N TYR A 201 3.08 0.85 -8.62
CA TYR A 201 2.15 1.98 -8.49
C TYR A 201 2.70 3.09 -7.57
N LEU A 202 3.38 2.69 -6.49
CA LEU A 202 3.98 3.62 -5.52
C LEU A 202 5.36 4.14 -5.93
N SER A 203 6.14 3.39 -6.72
CA SER A 203 7.49 3.78 -7.13
C SER A 203 7.52 4.75 -8.31
N VAL A 204 6.43 4.83 -9.08
CA VAL A 204 6.34 5.77 -10.20
C VAL A 204 6.18 7.18 -9.65
N ASP A 205 7.18 8.02 -9.88
CA ASP A 205 7.11 9.44 -9.58
C ASP A 205 6.24 10.14 -10.64
N ARG A 206 5.15 10.79 -10.22
CA ARG A 206 4.27 11.55 -11.12
C ARG A 206 5.01 12.66 -11.87
N ALA A 207 6.04 13.22 -11.25
CA ALA A 207 6.89 14.21 -11.91
C ALA A 207 7.62 13.65 -13.14
N ASN A 208 7.74 12.33 -13.25
CA ASN A 208 8.38 11.62 -14.35
C ASN A 208 7.37 10.96 -15.32
N GLU A 209 6.07 11.11 -15.13
CA GLU A 209 5.07 10.66 -16.09
C GLU A 209 5.06 11.60 -17.29
N ARG A 210 5.61 11.14 -18.44
CA ARG A 210 5.63 11.92 -19.69
C ARG A 210 4.27 12.03 -20.35
N LEU A 211 3.32 11.19 -19.99
CA LEU A 211 1.96 11.21 -20.47
C LEU A 211 1.01 11.28 -19.27
N ILE A 212 0.37 12.42 -19.11
CA ILE A 212 -0.70 12.61 -18.13
C ILE A 212 -2.01 12.58 -18.89
N VAL A 213 -2.90 11.66 -18.53
CA VAL A 213 -4.24 11.57 -19.11
C VAL A 213 -5.25 11.91 -18.03
N ASP A 214 -5.96 13.00 -18.23
CA ASP A 214 -7.08 13.41 -17.37
C ASP A 214 -8.39 12.98 -18.03
N HIS A 215 -9.14 12.13 -17.35
CA HIS A 215 -10.43 11.63 -17.83
C HIS A 215 -11.41 11.42 -16.68
N GLN A 216 -12.68 11.50 -16.97
CA GLN A 216 -13.71 11.18 -15.98
C GLN A 216 -13.89 9.66 -15.88
N PRO A 217 -14.08 9.11 -14.67
CA PRO A 217 -14.27 7.65 -14.50
C PRO A 217 -15.59 7.14 -15.11
N ILE A 218 -16.57 8.03 -15.35
CA ILE A 218 -17.87 7.69 -15.96
C ILE A 218 -18.23 8.73 -17.01
N TYR A 219 -18.51 8.28 -18.24
CA TYR A 219 -18.98 9.13 -19.32
C TYR A 219 -20.47 8.88 -19.59
N GLN A 220 -21.28 9.93 -19.59
CA GLN A 220 -22.68 9.82 -20.01
C GLN A 220 -22.79 9.74 -21.54
N ARG A 221 -23.47 8.73 -22.04
CA ARG A 221 -23.58 8.38 -23.47
C ARG A 221 -24.05 9.53 -24.39
N ALA A 222 -24.68 10.56 -23.82
CA ALA A 222 -25.27 11.66 -24.59
C ALA A 222 -24.40 12.92 -24.70
N ILE A 223 -23.28 13.03 -23.96
CA ILE A 223 -22.54 14.32 -23.81
C ILE A 223 -21.15 14.26 -24.47
N GLY A 224 -20.73 13.12 -24.95
CA GLY A 224 -19.37 12.91 -25.45
C GLY A 224 -18.33 12.82 -24.33
N ALA A 225 -17.26 12.06 -24.56
CA ALA A 225 -16.15 11.94 -23.63
C ALA A 225 -15.12 13.03 -23.95
N GLN A 226 -14.74 13.83 -22.96
CA GLN A 226 -13.60 14.73 -23.07
C GLN A 226 -12.44 14.09 -22.30
N ILE A 227 -11.37 13.75 -23.02
CA ILE A 227 -10.14 13.22 -22.46
C ILE A 227 -9.05 14.25 -22.75
N MET A 228 -8.37 14.73 -21.72
CA MET A 228 -7.23 15.60 -21.85
C MET A 228 -5.96 14.77 -21.65
N ALA A 229 -5.06 14.81 -22.63
CA ALA A 229 -3.76 14.17 -22.53
C ALA A 229 -2.67 15.21 -22.66
N GLN A 230 -1.74 15.25 -21.72
CA GLN A 230 -0.54 16.08 -21.75
C GLN A 230 0.67 15.15 -21.93
N TYR A 231 1.45 15.38 -22.96
CA TYR A 231 2.69 14.66 -23.21
C TYR A 231 3.87 15.60 -23.03
N PHE A 232 4.82 15.20 -22.20
CA PHE A 232 6.05 15.92 -21.97
C PHE A 232 7.21 15.25 -22.72
N ASP A 233 8.07 16.04 -23.33
CA ASP A 233 9.27 15.54 -23.99
C ASP A 233 10.31 15.01 -22.96
N VAL A 234 11.49 14.61 -23.46
CA VAL A 234 12.58 14.11 -22.59
C VAL A 234 13.13 15.18 -21.62
N SER A 235 12.83 16.45 -21.85
CA SER A 235 13.19 17.58 -20.98
C SER A 235 12.01 18.05 -20.11
N TYR A 236 10.91 17.30 -20.06
CA TYR A 236 9.67 17.66 -19.35
C TYR A 236 9.06 19.02 -19.79
N GLN A 237 9.20 19.36 -21.06
CA GLN A 237 8.52 20.49 -21.68
C GLN A 237 7.26 20.01 -22.41
N LEU A 238 6.16 20.81 -22.30
CA LEU A 238 4.88 20.58 -23.00
C LEU A 238 5.03 20.77 -24.51
#